data_06de11670f9a5a3b5c9a69c239290631
#
_entry.id   06de11670f9a5a3b5c9a69c239290631
#
_cell.length_a   1.000
_cell.length_b   1.000
_cell.length_c   1.000
_cell.angle_alpha   90.00
_cell.angle_beta   90.00
_cell.angle_gamma   90.00
#
_symmetry.space_group_name_H-M   'P 1'
#
loop_
_entity.id
_entity.type
_entity.pdbx_description
1 polymer ?
#
loop_
_entity_poly.entity_id
_entity_poly.type
_entity_poly.pdbx_seq_one_letter_code
_entity_poly.pdbx_strand_id
1 'polypeptide(L)'
;MIVTPQDTFLRQASAAARAAGHIFPDYAACEAALESTWGRSRLAREANNLFGQKQSVESIEGAGTLALPTQEFLNGRWVTVIARWARFADQAASFRARMALLRRLEHSYPAYGRALTATNGEAFIEEVSRAWSTDPQRAQKVLAIHRQHCASFLSQPALAIASLGALPTNPRVTPIAGHIYA
;
A
#
# COMPACT_ATOMS: atom_id res chain seq x y z
N MET A 1 -18.67 -20.88 2.55
CA MET A 1 -18.47 -19.40 2.47
C MET A 1 -17.68 -19.12 1.21
N ILE A 2 -18.16 -18.26 0.33
CA ILE A 2 -17.47 -17.95 -0.94
C ILE A 2 -16.34 -16.98 -0.61
N VAL A 3 -15.08 -17.33 -0.92
CA VAL A 3 -13.91 -16.44 -0.78
C VAL A 3 -13.93 -15.47 -1.94
N THR A 4 -13.97 -14.18 -1.64
CA THR A 4 -13.97 -13.12 -2.66
C THR A 4 -12.54 -12.79 -3.13
N PRO A 5 -12.38 -12.14 -4.31
CA PRO A 5 -11.07 -11.63 -4.73
C PRO A 5 -10.45 -10.64 -3.71
N GLN A 6 -11.30 -9.87 -3.02
CA GLN A 6 -10.88 -8.95 -1.97
C GLN A 6 -10.31 -9.71 -0.76
N ASP A 7 -11.00 -10.77 -0.31
CA ASP A 7 -10.51 -11.59 0.79
C ASP A 7 -9.19 -12.28 0.42
N THR A 8 -9.05 -12.73 -0.82
CA THR A 8 -7.80 -13.32 -1.34
C THR A 8 -6.66 -12.31 -1.28
N PHE A 9 -6.88 -11.08 -1.78
CA PHE A 9 -5.89 -10.03 -1.72
C PHE A 9 -5.47 -9.72 -0.27
N LEU A 10 -6.42 -9.51 0.63
CA LEU A 10 -6.12 -9.19 2.02
C LEU A 10 -5.31 -10.27 2.72
N ARG A 11 -5.63 -11.56 2.47
CA ARG A 11 -4.85 -12.68 3.02
C ARG A 11 -3.40 -12.65 2.54
N GLN A 12 -3.19 -12.46 1.23
CA GLN A 12 -1.85 -12.40 0.64
C GLN A 12 -1.08 -11.18 1.14
N ALA A 13 -1.71 -10.01 1.16
CA ALA A 13 -1.09 -8.79 1.62
C ALA A 13 -0.76 -8.83 3.13
N SER A 14 -1.66 -9.38 3.97
CA SER A 14 -1.41 -9.56 5.40
C SER A 14 -0.26 -10.53 5.66
N ALA A 15 -0.19 -11.65 4.92
CA ALA A 15 0.92 -12.59 5.01
C ALA A 15 2.25 -11.92 4.61
N ALA A 16 2.26 -11.13 3.51
CA ALA A 16 3.43 -10.38 3.06
C ALA A 16 3.86 -9.31 4.08
N ALA A 17 2.90 -8.57 4.66
CA ALA A 17 3.17 -7.58 5.70
C ALA A 17 3.75 -8.23 6.96
N ARG A 18 3.25 -9.41 7.35
CA ARG A 18 3.74 -10.20 8.48
C ARG A 18 5.17 -10.68 8.23
N ALA A 19 5.44 -11.22 7.05
CA ALA A 19 6.78 -11.61 6.63
C ALA A 19 7.77 -10.42 6.56
N ALA A 20 7.27 -9.23 6.29
CA ALA A 20 8.02 -7.97 6.33
C ALA A 20 8.29 -7.44 7.74
N GLY A 21 7.73 -8.05 8.80
CA GLY A 21 7.84 -7.57 10.18
C GLY A 21 7.01 -6.32 10.46
N HIS A 22 5.89 -6.13 9.75
CA HIS A 22 5.02 -4.98 9.99
C HIS A 22 4.33 -5.08 11.36
N ILE A 23 4.26 -3.96 12.11
CA ILE A 23 3.71 -3.92 13.48
C ILE A 23 2.21 -4.23 13.55
N PHE A 24 1.45 -3.87 12.49
CA PHE A 24 0.01 -4.12 12.36
C PHE A 24 -0.30 -4.70 10.95
N PRO A 25 0.03 -5.98 10.68
CA PRO A 25 -0.01 -6.53 9.32
C PRO A 25 -1.41 -6.50 8.66
N ASP A 26 -2.48 -6.73 9.42
CA ASP A 26 -3.83 -6.77 8.87
C ASP A 26 -4.32 -5.36 8.48
N TYR A 27 -3.98 -4.35 9.28
CA TYR A 27 -4.25 -2.94 8.95
C TYR A 27 -3.40 -2.47 7.75
N ALA A 28 -2.15 -2.90 7.68
CA ALA A 28 -1.28 -2.61 6.52
C ALA A 28 -1.83 -3.23 5.23
N ALA A 29 -2.41 -4.43 5.29
CA ALA A 29 -3.08 -5.06 4.15
C ALA A 29 -4.29 -4.25 3.68
N CYS A 30 -5.09 -3.69 4.60
CA CYS A 30 -6.21 -2.82 4.27
C CYS A 30 -5.75 -1.49 3.66
N GLU A 31 -4.66 -0.93 4.16
CA GLU A 31 -4.00 0.24 3.57
C GLU A 31 -3.53 -0.07 2.14
N ALA A 32 -2.85 -1.20 1.93
CA ALA A 32 -2.42 -1.66 0.62
C ALA A 32 -3.60 -1.90 -0.34
N ALA A 33 -4.73 -2.41 0.15
CA ALA A 33 -5.95 -2.59 -0.63
C ALA A 33 -6.47 -1.26 -1.18
N LEU A 34 -6.53 -0.22 -0.34
CA LEU A 34 -6.94 1.12 -0.75
C LEU A 34 -5.98 1.70 -1.78
N GLU A 35 -4.67 1.73 -1.47
CA GLU A 35 -3.64 2.38 -2.28
C GLU A 35 -3.41 1.70 -3.64
N SER A 36 -3.52 0.38 -3.69
CA SER A 36 -3.27 -0.41 -4.91
C SER A 36 -4.53 -0.79 -5.69
N THR A 37 -5.71 -0.30 -5.27
CA THR A 37 -7.00 -0.76 -5.82
C THR A 37 -7.10 -2.30 -5.74
N TRP A 38 -6.89 -2.85 -4.53
CA TRP A 38 -6.92 -4.29 -4.30
C TRP A 38 -5.87 -5.06 -5.12
N GLY A 39 -4.68 -4.51 -5.27
CA GLY A 39 -3.59 -5.08 -6.07
C GLY A 39 -3.78 -4.98 -7.59
N ARG A 40 -4.83 -4.30 -8.06
CA ARG A 40 -5.15 -4.20 -9.49
C ARG A 40 -4.49 -3.03 -10.19
N SER A 41 -3.92 -2.07 -9.46
CA SER A 41 -3.18 -0.96 -10.06
C SER A 41 -1.99 -1.48 -10.88
N ARG A 42 -1.58 -0.71 -11.89
CA ARG A 42 -0.43 -1.07 -12.71
C ARG A 42 0.84 -1.17 -11.89
N LEU A 43 1.03 -0.27 -10.92
CA LEU A 43 2.16 -0.30 -9.98
C LEU A 43 2.20 -1.58 -9.14
N ALA A 44 1.05 -2.03 -8.64
CA ALA A 44 0.99 -3.27 -7.87
C ALA A 44 1.34 -4.49 -8.72
N ARG A 45 0.81 -4.57 -9.95
CA ARG A 45 0.98 -5.73 -10.83
C ARG A 45 2.36 -5.83 -11.48
N GLU A 46 2.91 -4.69 -11.92
CA GLU A 46 4.16 -4.69 -12.70
C GLU A 46 5.39 -4.41 -11.84
N ALA A 47 5.21 -3.85 -10.65
CA ALA A 47 6.30 -3.42 -9.79
C ALA A 47 6.20 -3.88 -8.33
N ASN A 48 5.21 -4.68 -7.95
CA ASN A 48 4.90 -5.03 -6.55
C ASN A 48 4.79 -3.80 -5.64
N ASN A 49 4.53 -2.62 -6.20
CA ASN A 49 4.49 -1.36 -5.48
C ASN A 49 3.06 -1.08 -5.02
N LEU A 50 2.76 -1.49 -3.79
CA LEU A 50 1.41 -1.42 -3.22
C LEU A 50 1.04 -0.01 -2.73
N PHE A 51 2.01 0.86 -2.49
CA PHE A 51 1.81 2.16 -1.85
C PHE A 51 2.14 3.35 -2.76
N GLY A 52 2.41 3.13 -4.03
CA GLY A 52 2.75 4.21 -4.96
C GLY A 52 4.05 4.94 -4.59
N GLN A 53 5.05 4.22 -4.05
CA GLN A 53 6.33 4.82 -3.69
C GLN A 53 7.13 5.19 -4.93
N LYS A 54 7.58 6.45 -4.99
CA LYS A 54 8.54 6.90 -5.99
C LYS A 54 9.91 6.31 -5.70
N GLN A 55 10.71 6.12 -6.73
CA GLN A 55 12.10 5.70 -6.58
C GLN A 55 12.90 6.83 -5.92
N SER A 56 13.63 6.52 -4.86
CA SER A 56 14.66 7.37 -4.29
C SER A 56 16.00 6.63 -4.29
N VAL A 57 17.09 7.39 -4.27
CA VAL A 57 18.46 6.82 -4.17
C VAL A 57 18.69 6.06 -2.85
N GLU A 58 17.83 6.30 -1.86
CA GLU A 58 17.90 5.68 -0.52
C GLU A 58 16.98 4.45 -0.38
N SER A 59 16.33 4.02 -1.46
CA SER A 59 15.42 2.87 -1.42
C SER A 59 16.22 1.56 -1.42
N ILE A 60 16.52 1.03 -0.25
CA ILE A 60 17.30 -0.21 -0.05
C ILE A 60 16.53 -1.45 -0.56
N GLU A 61 15.20 -1.41 -0.59
CA GLU A 61 14.36 -2.53 -1.00
C GLU A 61 14.02 -2.54 -2.50
N GLY A 62 14.47 -1.51 -3.25
CA GLY A 62 14.13 -1.37 -4.65
C GLY A 62 14.89 -2.35 -5.55
N ALA A 63 14.16 -3.09 -6.37
CA ALA A 63 14.69 -3.98 -7.43
C ALA A 63 14.70 -3.30 -8.81
N GLY A 64 14.77 -1.97 -8.85
CA GLY A 64 14.74 -1.16 -10.06
C GLY A 64 13.58 -0.16 -10.10
N THR A 65 13.26 0.33 -11.28
CA THR A 65 12.21 1.35 -11.49
C THR A 65 11.21 0.94 -12.55
N LEU A 66 9.99 1.46 -12.41
CA LEU A 66 8.96 1.45 -13.43
C LEU A 66 8.63 2.91 -13.79
N ALA A 67 8.83 3.29 -15.04
CA ALA A 67 8.50 4.63 -15.55
C ALA A 67 7.04 4.65 -16.00
N LEU A 68 6.22 5.50 -15.40
CA LEU A 68 4.80 5.66 -15.77
C LEU A 68 4.42 7.13 -15.85
N PRO A 69 3.50 7.49 -16.76
CA PRO A 69 2.89 8.81 -16.78
C PRO A 69 2.06 9.02 -15.50
N THR A 70 2.20 10.19 -14.90
CA THR A 70 1.40 10.66 -13.78
C THR A 70 1.00 12.11 -14.03
N GLN A 71 -0.09 12.55 -13.39
CA GLN A 71 -0.54 13.94 -13.42
C GLN A 71 0.07 14.66 -12.21
N GLU A 72 0.74 15.78 -12.46
CA GLU A 72 1.24 16.67 -11.41
C GLU A 72 0.70 18.08 -11.63
N PHE A 73 0.35 18.76 -10.54
CA PHE A 73 -0.11 20.13 -10.59
C PHE A 73 1.09 21.07 -10.46
N LEU A 74 1.55 21.61 -11.59
CA LEU A 74 2.72 22.47 -11.67
C LEU A 74 2.32 23.84 -12.25
N ASN A 75 2.75 24.89 -11.58
CA ASN A 75 2.51 26.29 -12.02
C ASN A 75 1.03 26.56 -12.37
N GLY A 76 0.12 26.14 -11.50
CA GLY A 76 -1.32 26.41 -11.65
C GLY A 76 -2.06 25.55 -12.68
N ARG A 77 -1.43 24.51 -13.22
CA ARG A 77 -2.05 23.60 -14.22
C ARG A 77 -1.65 22.14 -14.00
N TRP A 78 -2.52 21.23 -14.41
CA TRP A 78 -2.23 19.81 -14.47
C TRP A 78 -1.37 19.49 -15.69
N VAL A 79 -0.25 18.81 -15.48
CA VAL A 79 0.65 18.35 -16.54
C VAL A 79 0.94 16.87 -16.39
N THR A 80 1.06 16.17 -17.50
CA THR A 80 1.50 14.78 -17.51
C THR A 80 3.02 14.74 -17.50
N VAL A 81 3.59 14.10 -16.49
CA VAL A 81 5.04 13.86 -16.38
C VAL A 81 5.31 12.35 -16.31
N ILE A 82 6.50 11.93 -16.70
CA ILE A 82 6.95 10.55 -16.51
C ILE A 82 7.62 10.47 -15.13
N ALA A 83 6.95 9.83 -14.17
CA ALA A 83 7.53 9.57 -12.87
C ALA A 83 8.22 8.20 -12.85
N ARG A 84 9.30 8.10 -12.06
CA ARG A 84 9.98 6.83 -11.76
C ARG A 84 9.46 6.28 -10.44
N TRP A 85 8.85 5.12 -10.51
CA TRP A 85 8.28 4.43 -9.36
C TRP A 85 9.19 3.29 -8.93
N ALA A 86 9.31 3.06 -7.63
CA ALA A 86 10.08 1.93 -7.13
C ALA A 86 9.46 0.61 -7.60
N ARG A 87 10.31 -0.31 -8.05
CA ARG A 87 9.96 -1.71 -8.31
C ARG A 87 10.51 -2.54 -7.16
N PHE A 88 9.70 -3.45 -6.64
CA PHE A 88 10.07 -4.35 -5.55
C PHE A 88 10.13 -5.80 -6.03
N ALA A 89 10.96 -6.63 -5.39
CA ALA A 89 11.09 -8.04 -5.72
C ALA A 89 9.77 -8.80 -5.46
N ASP A 90 9.09 -8.45 -4.37
CA ASP A 90 7.83 -9.02 -3.94
C ASP A 90 7.00 -8.01 -3.12
N GLN A 91 5.81 -8.41 -2.70
CA GLN A 91 4.96 -7.57 -1.86
C GLN A 91 5.57 -7.32 -0.47
N ALA A 92 6.29 -8.27 0.11
CA ALA A 92 6.93 -8.09 1.42
C ALA A 92 8.00 -6.99 1.36
N ALA A 93 8.78 -6.90 0.28
CA ALA A 93 9.72 -5.81 0.04
C ALA A 93 9.01 -4.44 -0.03
N SER A 94 7.81 -4.36 -0.64
CA SER A 94 7.01 -3.14 -0.65
C SER A 94 6.59 -2.71 0.77
N PHE A 95 6.21 -3.66 1.63
CA PHE A 95 5.89 -3.37 3.03
C PHE A 95 7.13 -2.94 3.83
N ARG A 96 8.29 -3.60 3.66
CA ARG A 96 9.55 -3.19 4.30
C ARG A 96 9.95 -1.78 3.88
N ALA A 97 9.90 -1.49 2.59
CA ALA A 97 10.19 -0.16 2.06
C ALA A 97 9.25 0.91 2.63
N ARG A 98 7.95 0.57 2.77
CA ARG A 98 6.95 1.46 3.38
C ARG A 98 7.32 1.79 4.82
N MET A 99 7.67 0.79 5.64
CA MET A 99 8.07 0.99 7.04
C MET A 99 9.40 1.76 7.15
N ALA A 100 10.35 1.48 6.26
CA ALA A 100 11.61 2.23 6.19
C ALA A 100 11.38 3.72 5.87
N LEU A 101 10.45 4.00 4.94
CA LEU A 101 10.07 5.37 4.60
C LEU A 101 9.47 6.13 5.80
N LEU A 102 8.55 5.50 6.57
CA LEU A 102 7.97 6.12 7.75
C LEU A 102 9.06 6.48 8.78
N ARG A 103 9.98 5.54 9.07
CA ARG A 103 11.10 5.79 10.00
C ARG A 103 12.00 6.91 9.52
N ARG A 104 12.37 6.92 8.24
CA ARG A 104 13.22 7.98 7.67
C ARG A 104 12.59 9.36 7.78
N LEU A 105 11.29 9.45 7.61
CA LEU A 105 10.57 10.72 7.55
C LEU A 105 9.92 11.13 8.89
N GLU A 106 10.08 10.37 9.97
CA GLU A 106 9.41 10.65 11.26
C GLU A 106 9.75 12.00 11.85
N HIS A 107 10.97 12.50 11.64
CA HIS A 107 11.37 13.84 12.11
C HIS A 107 10.75 14.97 11.29
N SER A 108 10.57 14.75 9.98
CA SER A 108 9.93 15.74 9.10
C SER A 108 8.40 15.71 9.21
N TYR A 109 7.85 14.54 9.54
CA TYR A 109 6.42 14.31 9.70
C TYR A 109 6.16 13.62 11.06
N PRO A 110 5.97 14.39 12.15
CA PRO A 110 5.78 13.84 13.51
C PRO A 110 4.63 12.81 13.63
N ALA A 111 3.66 12.87 12.73
CA ALA A 111 2.60 11.88 12.64
C ALA A 111 3.13 10.46 12.34
N TYR A 112 4.20 10.33 11.56
CA TYR A 112 4.84 9.02 11.33
C TYR A 112 5.52 8.47 12.58
N GLY A 113 6.17 9.33 13.38
CA GLY A 113 6.75 8.92 14.67
C GLY A 113 5.67 8.39 15.64
N ARG A 114 4.51 9.09 15.72
CA ARG A 114 3.38 8.62 16.53
C ARG A 114 2.77 7.32 15.99
N ALA A 115 2.71 7.15 14.68
CA ALA A 115 2.27 5.91 14.07
C ALA A 115 3.21 4.74 14.43
N LEU A 116 4.52 4.94 14.36
CA LEU A 116 5.52 3.91 14.67
C LEU A 116 5.49 3.48 16.14
N THR A 117 4.97 4.31 17.04
CA THR A 117 4.81 4.05 18.48
C THR A 117 3.36 3.74 18.88
N ALA A 118 2.46 3.63 17.91
CA ALA A 118 1.05 3.35 18.17
C ALA A 118 0.87 1.99 18.88
N THR A 119 -0.09 1.92 19.80
CA THR A 119 -0.38 0.71 20.58
C THR A 119 -1.42 -0.20 19.94
N ASN A 120 -2.11 0.29 18.88
CA ASN A 120 -3.10 -0.47 18.12
C ASN A 120 -3.13 -0.03 16.66
N GLY A 121 -3.71 -0.87 15.80
CA GLY A 121 -3.72 -0.63 14.35
C GLY A 121 -4.60 0.53 13.91
N GLU A 122 -5.67 0.86 14.64
CA GLU A 122 -6.52 2.02 14.33
C GLU A 122 -5.73 3.32 14.50
N ALA A 123 -5.06 3.49 15.65
CA ALA A 123 -4.21 4.65 15.91
C ALA A 123 -3.05 4.75 14.89
N PHE A 124 -2.46 3.60 14.49
CA PHE A 124 -1.46 3.57 13.44
C PHE A 124 -2.01 4.16 12.13
N ILE A 125 -3.17 3.69 11.66
CA ILE A 125 -3.79 4.16 10.41
C ILE A 125 -4.19 5.62 10.49
N GLU A 126 -4.73 6.07 11.61
CA GLU A 126 -5.08 7.47 11.82
C GLU A 126 -3.86 8.39 11.69
N GLU A 127 -2.78 8.07 12.40
CA GLU A 127 -1.57 8.89 12.38
C GLU A 127 -0.86 8.85 11.03
N VAL A 128 -0.72 7.70 10.40
CA VAL A 128 -0.15 7.61 9.05
C VAL A 128 -0.97 8.46 8.06
N SER A 129 -2.30 8.39 8.14
CA SER A 129 -3.18 9.09 7.19
C SER A 129 -3.06 10.61 7.27
N ARG A 130 -2.66 11.17 8.41
CA ARG A 130 -2.47 12.63 8.58
C ARG A 130 -1.37 13.20 7.69
N ALA A 131 -0.37 12.40 7.32
CA ALA A 131 0.78 12.86 6.55
C ALA A 131 0.93 12.14 5.19
N TRP A 132 0.26 11.00 5.00
CA TRP A 132 0.40 10.21 3.78
C TRP A 132 -0.41 10.75 2.61
N SER A 133 -1.54 11.38 2.86
CA SER A 133 -2.48 11.79 1.82
C SER A 133 -3.16 13.09 2.19
N THR A 134 -3.55 13.87 1.20
CA THR A 134 -4.41 15.05 1.36
C THR A 134 -5.89 14.69 1.52
N ASP A 135 -6.26 13.40 1.35
CA ASP A 135 -7.63 12.94 1.56
C ASP A 135 -7.96 12.85 3.07
N PRO A 136 -8.80 13.73 3.62
CA PRO A 136 -9.13 13.73 5.04
C PRO A 136 -9.91 12.48 5.48
N GLN A 137 -10.50 11.75 4.54
CA GLN A 137 -11.26 10.53 4.81
C GLN A 137 -10.42 9.25 4.68
N ARG A 138 -9.12 9.36 4.38
CA ARG A 138 -8.26 8.19 4.12
C ARG A 138 -8.30 7.18 5.26
N ALA A 139 -8.12 7.63 6.51
CA ALA A 139 -8.17 6.75 7.66
C ALA A 139 -9.50 6.00 7.75
N GLN A 140 -10.61 6.70 7.59
CA GLN A 140 -11.95 6.11 7.63
C GLN A 140 -12.14 5.04 6.54
N LYS A 141 -11.63 5.28 5.33
CA LYS A 141 -11.68 4.32 4.21
C LYS A 141 -10.90 3.05 4.52
N VAL A 142 -9.68 3.16 5.05
CA VAL A 142 -8.86 2.01 5.45
C VAL A 142 -9.53 1.23 6.58
N LEU A 143 -10.01 1.91 7.61
CA LEU A 143 -10.70 1.29 8.74
C LEU A 143 -12.03 0.65 8.34
N ALA A 144 -12.74 1.20 7.35
CA ALA A 144 -13.95 0.57 6.81
C ALA A 144 -13.63 -0.76 6.13
N ILE A 145 -12.53 -0.84 5.34
CA ILE A 145 -12.06 -2.10 4.76
C ILE A 145 -11.75 -3.12 5.87
N HIS A 146 -11.06 -2.70 6.92
CA HIS A 146 -10.73 -3.57 8.05
C HIS A 146 -12.00 -4.11 8.72
N ARG A 147 -12.94 -3.25 9.09
CA ARG A 147 -14.21 -3.68 9.72
C ARG A 147 -15.03 -4.62 8.84
N GLN A 148 -15.07 -4.35 7.54
CA GLN A 148 -15.89 -5.12 6.59
C GLN A 148 -15.33 -6.52 6.32
N HIS A 149 -14.01 -6.66 6.27
CA HIS A 149 -13.36 -7.89 5.80
C HIS A 149 -12.62 -8.67 6.90
N CYS A 150 -12.04 -7.98 7.90
CA CYS A 150 -11.17 -8.66 8.86
C CYS A 150 -11.92 -9.46 9.94
N ALA A 151 -13.18 -9.17 10.21
CA ALA A 151 -14.00 -10.01 11.12
C ALA A 151 -14.20 -11.44 10.57
N SER A 152 -14.31 -11.59 9.25
CA SER A 152 -14.37 -12.90 8.58
C SER A 152 -13.00 -13.55 8.38
N PHE A 153 -11.94 -12.77 8.46
CA PHE A 153 -10.56 -13.15 8.17
C PHE A 153 -9.88 -13.85 9.36
N LEU A 154 -10.14 -13.36 10.57
CA LEU A 154 -9.54 -13.87 11.80
C LEU A 154 -10.21 -15.18 12.28
N SER A 155 -11.36 -15.54 11.76
CA SER A 155 -12.12 -16.73 12.15
C SER A 155 -11.83 -17.98 11.31
N GLN A 156 -10.92 -17.94 10.32
CA GLN A 156 -10.59 -19.09 9.49
C GLN A 156 -9.19 -19.62 9.77
N PRO A 157 -9.03 -20.95 10.04
CA PRO A 157 -7.71 -21.56 10.14
C PRO A 157 -6.97 -21.41 8.80
N ALA A 158 -5.64 -21.23 8.87
CA ALA A 158 -4.76 -21.11 7.73
C ALA A 158 -4.90 -22.35 6.82
N LEU A 159 -5.65 -22.24 5.75
CA LEU A 159 -5.64 -23.25 4.70
C LEU A 159 -4.33 -23.13 3.92
N ALA A 160 -3.63 -24.25 3.81
CA ALA A 160 -2.40 -24.38 3.04
C ALA A 160 -2.58 -23.78 1.64
N ILE A 161 -1.70 -22.85 1.27
CA ILE A 161 -1.69 -22.19 -0.04
C ILE A 161 -1.15 -23.21 -1.04
N ALA A 162 -2.04 -23.94 -1.69
CA ALA A 162 -1.73 -24.65 -2.92
C ALA A 162 -1.73 -23.62 -4.06
N SER A 163 -0.63 -23.58 -4.78
CA SER A 163 -0.32 -22.88 -6.02
C SER A 163 -1.55 -22.36 -6.80
N LEU A 164 -1.70 -21.07 -6.90
CA LEU A 164 -2.65 -20.43 -7.82
C LEU A 164 -1.88 -19.78 -8.97
N GLY A 165 -2.18 -20.31 -10.16
CA GLY A 165 -1.66 -19.86 -11.44
C GLY A 165 -1.99 -18.39 -11.77
N ALA A 166 -1.30 -17.89 -12.77
CA ALA A 166 -1.35 -16.53 -13.28
C ALA A 166 -2.78 -16.01 -13.51
N LEU A 167 -3.06 -14.78 -13.03
CA LEU A 167 -4.32 -14.07 -13.25
C LEU A 167 -4.42 -13.52 -14.69
N PRO A 168 -5.63 -13.52 -15.29
CA PRO A 168 -5.83 -13.00 -16.64
C PRO A 168 -5.66 -11.47 -16.72
N THR A 169 -5.01 -11.03 -17.79
CA THR A 169 -4.80 -9.63 -18.12
C THR A 169 -6.08 -8.99 -18.68
N ASN A 170 -6.58 -7.91 -18.08
CA ASN A 170 -7.64 -7.09 -18.66
C ASN A 170 -7.21 -5.61 -18.72
N PRO A 171 -7.30 -4.95 -19.90
CA PRO A 171 -6.83 -3.59 -20.10
C PRO A 171 -7.96 -2.59 -19.88
N ARG A 172 -7.83 -1.71 -18.93
CA ARG A 172 -8.32 -0.33 -18.79
C ARG A 172 -8.54 0.07 -17.34
N VAL A 173 -7.62 0.85 -16.80
CA VAL A 173 -7.82 1.53 -15.52
C VAL A 173 -7.41 2.99 -15.67
N THR A 174 -8.34 3.87 -15.36
CA THR A 174 -8.17 5.32 -15.27
C THR A 174 -7.15 5.69 -14.18
N PRO A 175 -6.32 6.72 -14.35
CA PRO A 175 -5.34 7.14 -13.35
C PRO A 175 -6.03 7.75 -12.13
N ILE A 176 -5.58 7.37 -10.94
CA ILE A 176 -5.97 8.01 -9.68
C ILE A 176 -5.13 9.29 -9.54
N ALA A 177 -5.83 10.43 -9.48
CA ALA A 177 -5.22 11.73 -9.27
C ALA A 177 -4.82 11.91 -7.80
N GLY A 178 -3.62 12.46 -7.57
CA GLY A 178 -3.29 13.22 -6.37
C GLY A 178 -2.66 12.49 -5.20
N HIS A 179 -1.43 12.01 -5.35
CA HIS A 179 -0.56 11.77 -4.22
C HIS A 179 0.60 12.76 -4.23
N ILE A 180 0.68 13.60 -3.20
CA ILE A 180 1.83 14.48 -2.96
C ILE A 180 2.83 13.66 -2.14
N TYR A 181 3.94 13.29 -2.77
CA TYR A 181 5.09 12.72 -2.06
C TYR A 181 6.23 13.72 -2.13
N ALA A 182 6.71 14.12 -0.95
CA ALA A 182 7.97 14.83 -0.80
C ALA A 182 9.16 13.88 -1.02
#